data_5784f88f686d158d342f38a03126175e
#
_entry.id   5784f88f686d158d342f38a03126175e
#
_cell.length_a   1.000
_cell.length_b   1.000
_cell.length_c   1.000
_cell.angle_alpha   90.00
_cell.angle_beta   90.00
_cell.angle_gamma   90.00
#
_symmetry.space_group_name_H-M   'P 1'
#
loop_
_entity.id
_entity.type
_entity.pdbx_description
1 polymer ?
#
loop_
_entity_poly.entity_id
_entity_poly.type
_entity_poly.pdbx_seq_one_letter_code
_entity_poly.pdbx_strand_id
1 'polypeptide(L)'
;MGKVVGHKLHLSVHPYEWWLKKFIDRDCIIHWSKEAPGYCLFYVSAWMKGEDVVDRGVINTDEETIKANVEYNIQRDFMQVQPYPTNDQEVMIVGGGPTLNEHLETIRQKRADGVKLIAINGAYKWCLDNGITPSAMVMVDARPFNVRFTQPIVDHCKYFIASQCDPTVFDGLPKDRTYIWHTSAELLNDILAKHYKTWYPVPGGSTVLLRSIPLFRMLGFKQFHLFGCDSCLDEKEVHHAYEQQENDGQPVIPVNVGGKIFSCNPWMISQAQEFIDLIRMLGDEIELNIYGGLLHHILETGASYADIKEI
;
A
#
# COMPACT_ATOMS: atom_id res chain seq x y z
N MET A 1 31.61 -10.09 18.85
CA MET A 1 30.92 -10.22 17.55
C MET A 1 31.88 -10.02 16.38
N GLY A 2 32.02 -11.03 15.64
CA GLY A 2 32.33 -11.22 14.25
C GLY A 2 33.58 -10.61 13.63
N LYS A 3 34.66 -11.38 13.64
CA LYS A 3 35.66 -11.33 12.57
C LYS A 3 35.40 -12.54 11.66
N VAL A 4 34.59 -12.36 10.62
CA VAL A 4 34.37 -13.45 9.65
C VAL A 4 35.35 -13.33 8.47
N VAL A 5 35.89 -12.15 8.21
CA VAL A 5 36.80 -11.88 7.06
C VAL A 5 38.02 -11.04 7.46
N GLY A 6 38.50 -11.13 8.71
CA GLY A 6 39.65 -10.36 9.15
C GLY A 6 39.37 -8.89 9.52
N HIS A 7 38.15 -8.38 9.26
CA HIS A 7 37.72 -7.02 9.56
C HIS A 7 36.52 -7.02 10.51
N LYS A 8 36.29 -5.91 11.23
CA LYS A 8 35.01 -5.70 11.93
C LYS A 8 33.88 -5.62 10.92
N LEU A 9 32.91 -6.50 11.02
CA LEU A 9 31.71 -6.51 10.16
C LEU A 9 30.82 -5.30 10.43
N HIS A 10 30.88 -4.74 11.65
CA HIS A 10 30.13 -3.56 12.04
C HIS A 10 31.07 -2.50 12.58
N LEU A 11 31.08 -1.33 11.96
CA LEU A 11 31.93 -0.21 12.36
C LEU A 11 31.39 0.57 13.55
N SER A 12 30.09 0.48 13.81
CA SER A 12 29.37 1.22 14.86
C SER A 12 28.64 0.28 15.80
N VAL A 13 29.41 -0.49 16.61
CA VAL A 13 28.86 -1.35 17.65
C VAL A 13 29.02 -0.63 19.00
N HIS A 14 27.91 -0.16 19.54
CA HIS A 14 27.84 0.57 20.79
C HIS A 14 26.74 0.00 21.70
N PRO A 15 26.85 0.17 23.04
CA PRO A 15 25.80 -0.24 23.98
C PRO A 15 24.53 0.60 23.79
N TYR A 16 23.43 0.09 24.36
CA TYR A 16 22.11 0.70 24.29
C TYR A 16 22.11 2.18 24.71
N GLU A 17 22.75 2.52 25.84
CA GLU A 17 22.82 3.88 26.38
C GLU A 17 23.53 4.86 25.42
N TRP A 18 24.51 4.38 24.66
CA TRP A 18 25.19 5.23 23.68
C TRP A 18 24.23 5.63 22.54
N TRP A 19 23.43 4.68 22.04
CA TRP A 19 22.44 4.96 21.02
C TRP A 19 21.30 5.82 21.55
N LEU A 20 20.78 5.51 22.75
CA LEU A 20 19.76 6.29 23.44
C LEU A 20 20.17 7.76 23.54
N LYS A 21 21.41 8.00 24.04
CA LYS A 21 21.95 9.34 24.14
C LYS A 21 22.04 10.02 22.76
N LYS A 22 22.44 9.30 21.72
CA LYS A 22 22.56 9.86 20.37
C LYS A 22 21.22 10.33 19.79
N PHE A 23 20.15 9.61 20.08
CA PHE A 23 18.81 10.02 19.66
C PHE A 23 18.32 11.23 20.45
N ILE A 24 18.52 11.23 21.77
CA ILE A 24 18.17 12.37 22.63
C ILE A 24 18.95 13.61 22.26
N ASP A 25 20.27 13.51 22.05
CA ASP A 25 21.14 14.63 21.66
C ASP A 25 20.74 15.24 20.28
N ARG A 26 19.90 14.55 19.50
CA ARG A 26 19.37 15.00 18.20
C ARG A 26 17.89 15.35 18.23
N ASP A 27 17.34 15.51 19.45
CA ASP A 27 15.90 15.81 19.67
C ASP A 27 14.96 14.80 19.00
N CYS A 28 15.41 13.55 18.81
CA CYS A 28 14.53 12.48 18.32
C CYS A 28 13.49 12.10 19.37
N ILE A 29 12.26 11.90 18.94
CA ILE A 29 11.21 11.29 19.77
C ILE A 29 11.43 9.77 19.77
N ILE A 30 11.63 9.18 20.95
CA ILE A 30 11.77 7.73 21.08
C ILE A 30 10.40 7.19 21.47
N HIS A 31 9.73 6.54 20.53
CA HIS A 31 8.41 5.96 20.74
C HIS A 31 8.50 4.69 21.61
N TRP A 32 9.47 3.83 21.29
CA TRP A 32 9.86 2.70 22.12
C TRP A 32 11.29 2.26 21.80
N SER A 33 11.87 1.49 22.72
CA SER A 33 13.16 0.85 22.52
C SER A 33 13.22 -0.49 23.24
N LYS A 34 14.08 -1.38 22.76
CA LYS A 34 14.30 -2.69 23.34
C LYS A 34 15.78 -3.02 23.33
N GLU A 35 16.31 -3.42 24.49
CA GLU A 35 17.63 -4.01 24.61
C GLU A 35 17.51 -5.54 24.71
N ALA A 36 18.38 -6.23 24.00
CA ALA A 36 18.49 -7.69 24.04
C ALA A 36 19.97 -8.11 23.90
N PRO A 37 20.34 -9.34 24.31
CA PRO A 37 21.70 -9.80 24.18
C PRO A 37 22.21 -9.72 22.73
N GLY A 38 23.15 -8.80 22.48
CA GLY A 38 23.83 -8.63 21.21
C GLY A 38 23.17 -7.64 20.23
N TYR A 39 22.02 -7.05 20.56
CA TYR A 39 21.43 -5.97 19.76
C TYR A 39 20.52 -5.06 20.58
N CYS A 40 20.26 -3.88 20.08
CA CYS A 40 19.21 -2.99 20.57
C CYS A 40 18.36 -2.48 19.38
N LEU A 41 17.09 -2.26 19.64
CA LEU A 41 16.12 -1.72 18.69
C LEU A 41 15.61 -0.39 19.22
N PHE A 42 15.43 0.56 18.33
CA PHE A 42 14.81 1.85 18.62
C PHE A 42 13.80 2.17 17.52
N TYR A 43 12.59 2.53 17.92
CA TYR A 43 11.63 3.16 17.06
C TYR A 43 11.62 4.65 17.41
N VAL A 44 12.10 5.46 16.48
CA VAL A 44 12.31 6.89 16.69
C VAL A 44 11.76 7.69 15.52
N SER A 45 11.31 8.91 15.81
CA SER A 45 11.08 9.95 14.80
C SER A 45 11.96 11.15 15.08
N ALA A 46 12.44 11.79 14.03
CA ALA A 46 13.26 13.01 14.08
C ALA A 46 12.44 14.23 13.66
N TRP A 47 11.26 14.40 14.25
CA TRP A 47 10.41 15.55 14.00
C TRP A 47 10.97 16.79 14.68
N MET A 48 10.95 17.91 14.02
CA MET A 48 11.30 19.18 14.63
C MET A 48 10.27 19.52 15.73
N LYS A 49 10.75 20.01 16.88
CA LYS A 49 9.89 20.50 17.96
C LYS A 49 8.92 21.56 17.40
N GLY A 50 7.63 21.27 17.47
CA GLY A 50 6.55 22.17 17.07
C GLY A 50 5.81 21.75 15.79
N GLU A 51 6.21 20.69 15.12
CA GLU A 51 5.37 20.07 14.09
C GLU A 51 4.52 18.98 14.75
N ASP A 52 3.27 19.29 14.98
CA ASP A 52 2.28 18.27 15.35
C ASP A 52 2.15 17.30 14.18
N VAL A 53 2.64 16.09 14.35
CA VAL A 53 2.31 15.00 13.42
C VAL A 53 0.85 14.67 13.67
N VAL A 54 -0.01 15.25 12.89
CA VAL A 54 -1.41 14.87 12.88
C VAL A 54 -1.47 13.48 12.24
N ASP A 55 -1.72 12.46 13.07
CA ASP A 55 -2.08 11.14 12.54
C ASP A 55 -3.44 11.30 11.84
N ARG A 56 -3.38 11.34 10.52
CA ARG A 56 -4.55 11.50 9.63
C ARG A 56 -5.10 10.18 9.16
N GLY A 57 -4.57 9.09 9.68
CA GLY A 57 -5.04 7.75 9.40
C GLY A 57 -6.45 7.56 9.95
N VAL A 58 -7.44 7.46 9.06
CA VAL A 58 -8.79 7.05 9.45
C VAL A 58 -8.78 5.53 9.65
N ILE A 59 -8.85 5.08 10.89
CA ILE A 59 -9.12 3.69 11.22
C ILE A 59 -10.61 3.45 10.91
N ASN A 60 -10.89 2.79 9.79
CA ASN A 60 -12.26 2.53 9.35
C ASN A 60 -12.84 1.19 9.88
N THR A 61 -12.03 0.39 10.56
CA THR A 61 -12.42 -0.90 11.13
C THR A 61 -11.59 -1.18 12.37
N ASP A 62 -12.24 -1.52 13.48
CA ASP A 62 -11.57 -1.82 14.75
C ASP A 62 -10.71 -3.09 14.68
N GLU A 63 -9.73 -3.18 15.58
CA GLU A 63 -8.77 -4.29 15.60
C GLU A 63 -9.41 -5.65 15.89
N GLU A 64 -10.49 -5.68 16.70
CA GLU A 64 -11.17 -6.93 17.06
C GLU A 64 -11.88 -7.50 15.85
N THR A 65 -12.56 -6.67 15.06
CA THR A 65 -13.17 -7.05 13.79
C THR A 65 -12.11 -7.54 12.79
N ILE A 66 -10.97 -6.85 12.67
CA ILE A 66 -9.87 -7.27 11.80
C ILE A 66 -9.35 -8.64 12.21
N LYS A 67 -9.08 -8.86 13.50
CA LYS A 67 -8.63 -10.16 14.05
C LYS A 67 -9.64 -11.27 13.77
N ALA A 68 -10.92 -11.03 14.04
CA ALA A 68 -11.97 -12.00 13.80
C ALA A 68 -12.07 -12.38 12.31
N ASN A 69 -12.00 -11.40 11.40
CA ASN A 69 -11.98 -11.65 9.97
C ASN A 69 -10.79 -12.53 9.56
N VAL A 70 -9.59 -12.21 10.06
CA VAL A 70 -8.38 -12.99 9.76
C VAL A 70 -8.52 -14.42 10.28
N GLU A 71 -8.90 -14.61 11.56
CA GLU A 71 -9.09 -15.94 12.17
C GLU A 71 -10.09 -16.81 11.41
N TYR A 72 -11.16 -16.20 10.88
CA TYR A 72 -12.13 -16.91 10.08
C TYR A 72 -11.61 -17.24 8.68
N ASN A 73 -11.03 -16.26 7.98
CA ASN A 73 -10.67 -16.41 6.58
C ASN A 73 -9.49 -17.36 6.35
N ILE A 74 -8.51 -17.40 7.26
CA ILE A 74 -7.36 -18.31 7.14
C ILE A 74 -7.74 -19.79 7.23
N GLN A 75 -8.93 -20.11 7.79
CA GLN A 75 -9.44 -21.48 7.88
C GLN A 75 -10.17 -21.92 6.60
N ARG A 76 -10.38 -21.05 5.63
CA ARG A 76 -11.22 -21.31 4.44
C ARG A 76 -10.51 -22.05 3.31
N ASP A 77 -9.27 -22.47 3.50
CA ASP A 77 -8.50 -23.26 2.53
C ASP A 77 -8.33 -22.57 1.16
N PHE A 78 -8.02 -21.27 1.17
CA PHE A 78 -7.57 -20.52 0.00
C PHE A 78 -6.05 -20.66 -0.17
N MET A 79 -5.58 -20.60 -1.42
CA MET A 79 -4.15 -20.57 -1.70
C MET A 79 -3.50 -19.32 -1.10
N GLN A 80 -2.50 -19.50 -0.22
CA GLN A 80 -1.74 -18.38 0.30
C GLN A 80 -0.81 -17.82 -0.78
N VAL A 81 -0.74 -16.50 -0.89
CA VAL A 81 0.27 -15.83 -1.71
C VAL A 81 1.66 -16.14 -1.18
N GLN A 82 2.57 -16.46 -2.09
CA GLN A 82 3.97 -16.78 -1.80
C GLN A 82 4.89 -15.97 -2.72
N PRO A 83 6.13 -15.68 -2.30
CA PRO A 83 7.13 -15.07 -3.17
C PRO A 83 7.33 -15.87 -4.45
N TYR A 84 7.48 -15.15 -5.55
CA TYR A 84 7.72 -15.74 -6.86
C TYR A 84 9.02 -15.19 -7.45
N PRO A 85 9.76 -15.99 -8.24
CA PRO A 85 10.96 -15.49 -8.90
C PRO A 85 10.69 -14.25 -9.74
N THR A 86 11.66 -13.36 -9.75
CA THR A 86 11.59 -12.14 -10.57
C THR A 86 11.41 -12.48 -12.05
N ASN A 87 10.58 -11.70 -12.72
CA ASN A 87 10.28 -11.82 -14.14
C ASN A 87 10.31 -10.45 -14.82
N ASP A 88 10.35 -10.43 -16.14
CA ASP A 88 10.42 -9.20 -16.96
C ASP A 88 9.05 -8.73 -17.46
N GLN A 89 7.96 -9.25 -16.89
CA GLN A 89 6.61 -8.82 -17.27
C GLN A 89 6.30 -7.47 -16.61
N GLU A 90 5.69 -6.60 -17.39
CA GLU A 90 5.14 -5.35 -16.89
C GLU A 90 3.76 -5.57 -16.24
N VAL A 91 3.48 -4.78 -15.22
CA VAL A 91 2.19 -4.77 -14.54
C VAL A 91 1.64 -3.35 -14.46
N MET A 92 0.37 -3.16 -14.73
CA MET A 92 -0.33 -1.93 -14.45
C MET A 92 -1.35 -2.11 -13.33
N ILE A 93 -1.31 -1.21 -12.36
CA ILE A 93 -2.27 -1.12 -11.26
C ILE A 93 -3.24 0.02 -11.61
N VAL A 94 -4.52 -0.32 -11.64
CA VAL A 94 -5.60 0.62 -11.96
C VAL A 94 -6.38 0.90 -10.69
N GLY A 95 -6.26 2.12 -10.20
CA GLY A 95 -7.03 2.69 -9.09
C GLY A 95 -8.23 3.48 -9.58
N GLY A 96 -8.93 4.13 -8.63
CA GLY A 96 -10.16 4.86 -8.93
C GLY A 96 -10.03 6.38 -9.08
N GLY A 97 -8.82 6.92 -9.01
CA GLY A 97 -8.59 8.36 -8.97
C GLY A 97 -9.12 9.12 -10.20
N PRO A 98 -9.32 10.44 -10.08
CA PRO A 98 -10.07 11.23 -11.05
C PRO A 98 -9.46 11.28 -12.46
N THR A 99 -8.13 11.14 -12.60
CA THR A 99 -7.47 11.16 -13.93
C THR A 99 -7.66 9.86 -14.73
N LEU A 100 -8.25 8.83 -14.14
CA LEU A 100 -8.33 7.49 -14.75
C LEU A 100 -8.97 7.52 -16.16
N ASN A 101 -10.04 8.27 -16.34
CA ASN A 101 -10.74 8.35 -17.63
C ASN A 101 -9.89 8.96 -18.75
N GLU A 102 -8.93 9.83 -18.42
CA GLU A 102 -8.03 10.46 -19.39
C GLU A 102 -7.05 9.46 -19.99
N HIS A 103 -6.79 8.36 -19.27
CA HIS A 103 -5.80 7.35 -19.64
C HIS A 103 -6.41 6.05 -20.20
N LEU A 104 -7.73 6.02 -20.49
CA LEU A 104 -8.43 4.82 -20.94
C LEU A 104 -7.78 4.17 -22.17
N GLU A 105 -7.43 4.97 -23.19
CA GLU A 105 -6.82 4.45 -24.41
C GLU A 105 -5.39 3.93 -24.16
N THR A 106 -4.62 4.59 -23.30
CA THR A 106 -3.28 4.12 -22.89
C THR A 106 -3.37 2.78 -22.16
N ILE A 107 -4.35 2.62 -21.26
CA ILE A 107 -4.62 1.37 -20.55
C ILE A 107 -4.99 0.24 -21.52
N ARG A 108 -5.87 0.54 -22.52
CA ARG A 108 -6.25 -0.41 -23.56
C ARG A 108 -5.05 -0.87 -24.39
N GLN A 109 -4.22 0.09 -24.82
CA GLN A 109 -3.03 -0.22 -25.60
C GLN A 109 -2.05 -1.10 -24.82
N LYS A 110 -1.70 -0.70 -23.59
CA LYS A 110 -0.82 -1.52 -22.74
C LYS A 110 -1.38 -2.92 -22.47
N ARG A 111 -2.70 -3.02 -22.31
CA ARG A 111 -3.36 -4.33 -22.14
C ARG A 111 -3.22 -5.19 -23.40
N ALA A 112 -3.38 -4.60 -24.58
CA ALA A 112 -3.19 -5.26 -25.88
C ALA A 112 -1.73 -5.69 -26.08
N ASP A 113 -0.77 -4.91 -25.58
CA ASP A 113 0.67 -5.22 -25.62
C ASP A 113 1.08 -6.31 -24.61
N GLY A 114 0.12 -6.82 -23.82
CA GLY A 114 0.34 -7.96 -22.91
C GLY A 114 0.66 -7.57 -21.47
N VAL A 115 0.67 -6.27 -21.11
CA VAL A 115 0.85 -5.80 -19.74
C VAL A 115 -0.26 -6.36 -18.85
N LYS A 116 0.10 -6.89 -17.68
CA LYS A 116 -0.88 -7.46 -16.74
C LYS A 116 -1.64 -6.34 -16.04
N LEU A 117 -2.97 -6.32 -16.18
CA LEU A 117 -3.82 -5.33 -15.53
C LEU A 117 -4.33 -5.86 -14.19
N ILE A 118 -4.06 -5.10 -13.15
CA ILE A 118 -4.49 -5.33 -11.77
C ILE A 118 -5.46 -4.21 -11.39
N ALA A 119 -6.70 -4.55 -11.15
CA ALA A 119 -7.70 -3.58 -10.69
C ALA A 119 -7.80 -3.62 -9.16
N ILE A 120 -7.88 -2.46 -8.52
CA ILE A 120 -8.04 -2.35 -7.08
C ILE A 120 -9.44 -1.83 -6.74
N ASN A 121 -10.12 -2.48 -5.79
CA ASN A 121 -11.48 -2.12 -5.34
C ASN A 121 -12.45 -1.83 -6.51
N GLY A 122 -13.14 -0.68 -6.49
CA GLY A 122 -14.13 -0.28 -7.50
C GLY A 122 -13.60 -0.11 -8.92
N ALA A 123 -12.29 0.06 -9.12
CA ALA A 123 -11.70 0.09 -10.45
C ALA A 123 -11.88 -1.23 -11.22
N TYR A 124 -12.14 -2.33 -10.51
CA TYR A 124 -12.50 -3.59 -11.14
C TYR A 124 -13.76 -3.46 -12.01
N LYS A 125 -14.83 -2.89 -11.44
CA LYS A 125 -16.06 -2.65 -12.20
C LYS A 125 -15.84 -1.64 -13.32
N TRP A 126 -15.11 -0.56 -13.07
CA TRP A 126 -14.77 0.42 -14.10
C TRP A 126 -14.06 -0.23 -15.30
N CYS A 127 -13.11 -1.13 -15.08
CA CYS A 127 -12.47 -1.88 -16.16
C CYS A 127 -13.50 -2.67 -16.98
N LEU A 128 -14.38 -3.42 -16.32
CA LEU A 128 -15.39 -4.23 -16.99
C LEU A 128 -16.39 -3.38 -17.79
N ASP A 129 -16.84 -2.25 -17.24
CA ASP A 129 -17.75 -1.31 -17.89
C ASP A 129 -17.11 -0.68 -19.14
N ASN A 130 -15.77 -0.61 -19.19
CA ASN A 130 -15.00 -0.14 -20.35
C ASN A 130 -14.53 -1.28 -21.28
N GLY A 131 -15.04 -2.50 -21.10
CA GLY A 131 -14.71 -3.67 -21.92
C GLY A 131 -13.30 -4.24 -21.69
N ILE A 132 -12.69 -3.94 -20.55
CA ILE A 132 -11.35 -4.40 -20.21
C ILE A 132 -11.45 -5.47 -19.10
N THR A 133 -11.03 -6.70 -19.39
CA THR A 133 -10.97 -7.75 -18.36
C THR A 133 -9.65 -7.70 -17.60
N PRO A 134 -9.67 -7.43 -16.27
CA PRO A 134 -8.46 -7.45 -15.46
C PRO A 134 -7.81 -8.84 -15.39
N SER A 135 -6.49 -8.89 -15.32
CA SER A 135 -5.73 -10.11 -15.02
C SER A 135 -5.90 -10.52 -13.56
N ALA A 136 -6.04 -9.51 -12.69
CA ALA A 136 -6.31 -9.72 -11.28
C ALA A 136 -7.08 -8.56 -10.65
N MET A 137 -7.69 -8.84 -9.51
CA MET A 137 -8.30 -7.89 -8.61
C MET A 137 -7.63 -7.98 -7.24
N VAL A 138 -7.46 -6.84 -6.56
CA VAL A 138 -6.89 -6.78 -5.21
C VAL A 138 -7.82 -6.03 -4.26
N MET A 139 -7.97 -6.58 -3.05
CA MET A 139 -8.72 -5.94 -1.95
C MET A 139 -7.98 -6.09 -0.62
N VAL A 140 -8.16 -5.07 0.26
CA VAL A 140 -7.58 -5.05 1.60
C VAL A 140 -8.57 -4.60 2.68
N ASP A 141 -9.59 -3.85 2.30
CA ASP A 141 -10.53 -3.21 3.21
C ASP A 141 -11.43 -4.23 3.92
N ALA A 142 -11.49 -4.13 5.25
CA ALA A 142 -12.18 -5.09 6.11
C ALA A 142 -13.71 -4.91 6.19
N ARG A 143 -14.26 -3.85 5.61
CA ARG A 143 -15.69 -3.54 5.70
C ARG A 143 -16.56 -4.45 4.82
N PRO A 144 -17.72 -4.92 5.30
CA PRO A 144 -18.53 -5.93 4.58
C PRO A 144 -19.12 -5.44 3.25
N PHE A 145 -19.44 -4.15 3.11
CA PHE A 145 -20.02 -3.61 1.88
C PHE A 145 -19.07 -3.73 0.66
N ASN A 146 -17.79 -4.00 0.88
CA ASN A 146 -16.80 -4.17 -0.19
C ASN A 146 -17.03 -5.43 -1.04
N VAL A 147 -17.87 -6.36 -0.61
CA VAL A 147 -18.31 -7.50 -1.43
C VAL A 147 -18.80 -7.07 -2.81
N ARG A 148 -19.42 -5.89 -2.93
CA ARG A 148 -19.91 -5.34 -4.20
C ARG A 148 -18.82 -5.16 -5.25
N PHE A 149 -17.57 -4.95 -4.84
CA PHE A 149 -16.45 -4.76 -5.75
C PHE A 149 -15.95 -6.06 -6.38
N THR A 150 -16.32 -7.23 -5.84
CA THR A 150 -15.93 -8.53 -6.39
C THR A 150 -16.84 -8.99 -7.54
N GLN A 151 -17.90 -8.25 -7.83
CA GLN A 151 -18.91 -8.62 -8.82
C GLN A 151 -18.87 -7.76 -10.09
N PRO A 152 -19.18 -8.34 -11.26
CA PRO A 152 -19.39 -9.77 -11.51
C PRO A 152 -18.08 -10.56 -11.50
N ILE A 153 -18.13 -11.84 -11.14
CA ILE A 153 -16.98 -12.74 -11.27
C ILE A 153 -16.75 -13.02 -12.76
N VAL A 154 -15.53 -12.81 -13.23
CA VAL A 154 -15.16 -13.02 -14.64
C VAL A 154 -14.13 -14.13 -14.78
N ASP A 155 -14.13 -14.80 -15.91
CA ASP A 155 -13.15 -15.83 -16.23
C ASP A 155 -11.74 -15.24 -16.37
N HIS A 156 -10.75 -16.05 -16.02
CA HIS A 156 -9.31 -15.70 -16.10
C HIS A 156 -8.84 -14.57 -15.18
N CYS A 157 -9.71 -13.92 -14.40
CA CYS A 157 -9.32 -12.98 -13.36
C CYS A 157 -8.89 -13.75 -12.09
N LYS A 158 -7.77 -13.37 -11.51
CA LYS A 158 -7.31 -13.85 -10.19
C LYS A 158 -7.73 -12.85 -9.12
N TYR A 159 -8.14 -13.34 -7.96
CA TYR A 159 -8.62 -12.53 -6.84
C TYR A 159 -7.61 -12.60 -5.70
N PHE A 160 -6.94 -11.49 -5.43
CA PHE A 160 -5.99 -11.36 -4.32
C PHE A 160 -6.68 -10.61 -3.17
N ILE A 161 -7.17 -11.37 -2.21
CA ILE A 161 -7.98 -10.84 -1.11
C ILE A 161 -7.19 -10.91 0.19
N ALA A 162 -7.05 -9.78 0.88
CA ALA A 162 -6.36 -9.75 2.17
C ALA A 162 -7.14 -10.54 3.22
N SER A 163 -6.43 -11.25 4.08
CA SER A 163 -7.06 -12.04 5.14
C SER A 163 -7.95 -11.23 6.09
N GLN A 164 -7.71 -9.93 6.19
CA GLN A 164 -8.49 -9.00 7.01
C GLN A 164 -9.81 -8.56 6.39
N CYS A 165 -10.06 -8.82 5.09
CA CYS A 165 -11.32 -8.48 4.45
C CYS A 165 -12.48 -9.22 5.14
N ASP A 166 -13.67 -8.61 5.10
CA ASP A 166 -14.87 -9.26 5.61
C ASP A 166 -15.07 -10.63 4.93
N PRO A 167 -15.47 -11.68 5.68
CA PRO A 167 -15.67 -13.02 5.12
C PRO A 167 -16.58 -13.06 3.90
N THR A 168 -17.58 -12.18 3.81
CA THR A 168 -18.50 -12.11 2.66
C THR A 168 -17.81 -11.75 1.35
N VAL A 169 -16.66 -11.05 1.41
CA VAL A 169 -15.86 -10.72 0.22
C VAL A 169 -15.32 -11.97 -0.46
N PHE A 170 -15.05 -13.02 0.30
CA PHE A 170 -14.58 -14.29 -0.23
C PHE A 170 -15.72 -15.20 -0.74
N ASP A 171 -16.97 -14.91 -0.33
CA ASP A 171 -18.10 -15.73 -0.68
C ASP A 171 -18.40 -15.67 -2.18
N GLY A 172 -18.53 -16.82 -2.80
CA GLY A 172 -18.77 -16.94 -4.23
C GLY A 172 -17.53 -16.78 -5.11
N LEU A 173 -16.35 -16.41 -4.56
CA LEU A 173 -15.12 -16.37 -5.34
C LEU A 173 -14.63 -17.79 -5.68
N PRO A 174 -14.11 -18.00 -6.91
CA PRO A 174 -13.62 -19.32 -7.34
C PRO A 174 -12.33 -19.69 -6.60
N LYS A 175 -12.34 -20.80 -5.86
CA LYS A 175 -11.21 -21.23 -5.01
C LYS A 175 -9.90 -21.42 -5.80
N ASP A 176 -9.98 -21.88 -7.03
CA ASP A 176 -8.85 -22.13 -7.91
C ASP A 176 -8.14 -20.85 -8.40
N ARG A 177 -8.79 -19.70 -8.26
CA ARG A 177 -8.30 -18.39 -8.69
C ARG A 177 -8.30 -17.34 -7.58
N THR A 178 -8.60 -17.72 -6.35
CA THR A 178 -8.58 -16.83 -5.18
C THR A 178 -7.37 -17.10 -4.32
N TYR A 179 -6.62 -16.05 -4.05
CA TYR A 179 -5.39 -16.07 -3.27
C TYR A 179 -5.58 -15.20 -2.02
N ILE A 180 -5.35 -15.80 -0.84
CA ILE A 180 -5.32 -15.06 0.41
C ILE A 180 -3.93 -14.50 0.64
N TRP A 181 -3.86 -13.24 1.04
CA TRP A 181 -2.61 -12.59 1.41
C TRP A 181 -2.75 -11.84 2.75
N HIS A 182 -1.65 -11.53 3.39
CA HIS A 182 -1.62 -10.97 4.74
C HIS A 182 -0.93 -9.63 4.75
N THR A 183 -1.54 -8.64 5.38
CA THR A 183 -0.88 -7.34 5.61
C THR A 183 0.20 -7.50 6.68
N SER A 184 1.30 -6.75 6.53
CA SER A 184 2.32 -6.62 7.58
C SER A 184 1.76 -5.74 8.70
N ALA A 185 1.20 -6.38 9.72
CA ALA A 185 0.65 -5.74 10.89
C ALA A 185 0.96 -6.59 12.13
N GLU A 186 1.51 -5.97 13.17
CA GLU A 186 1.94 -6.68 14.39
C GLU A 186 0.79 -7.46 15.03
N LEU A 187 -0.40 -6.87 15.04
CA LEU A 187 -1.63 -7.47 15.59
C LEU A 187 -2.02 -8.82 14.95
N LEU A 188 -1.51 -9.15 13.75
CA LEU A 188 -1.83 -10.38 13.04
C LEU A 188 -0.78 -11.49 13.27
N ASN A 189 0.41 -11.16 13.76
CA ASN A 189 1.53 -12.11 13.84
C ASN A 189 1.19 -13.36 14.65
N ASP A 190 0.58 -13.20 15.82
CA ASP A 190 0.23 -14.33 16.70
C ASP A 190 -0.85 -15.24 16.08
N ILE A 191 -1.82 -14.65 15.35
CA ILE A 191 -2.88 -15.38 14.67
C ILE A 191 -2.29 -16.20 13.53
N LEU A 192 -1.46 -15.57 12.71
CA LEU A 192 -0.85 -16.21 11.55
C LEU A 192 0.14 -17.30 11.95
N ALA A 193 0.94 -17.06 13.01
CA ALA A 193 1.92 -18.03 13.54
C ALA A 193 1.26 -19.31 14.10
N LYS A 194 0.05 -19.22 14.63
CA LYS A 194 -0.71 -20.40 15.09
C LYS A 194 -1.24 -21.25 13.94
N HIS A 195 -1.49 -20.64 12.79
CA HIS A 195 -2.12 -21.30 11.64
C HIS A 195 -1.11 -21.76 10.58
N TYR A 196 -0.13 -20.90 10.25
CA TYR A 196 0.85 -21.16 9.21
C TYR A 196 2.23 -21.46 9.79
N LYS A 197 2.94 -22.44 9.21
CA LYS A 197 4.36 -22.65 9.47
C LYS A 197 5.23 -21.53 8.88
N THR A 198 4.79 -21.00 7.75
CA THR A 198 5.43 -19.90 7.04
C THR A 198 4.34 -19.03 6.41
N TRP A 199 4.45 -17.73 6.57
CA TRP A 199 3.58 -16.75 5.91
C TRP A 199 4.42 -15.57 5.42
N TYR A 200 3.87 -14.83 4.49
CA TYR A 200 4.56 -13.75 3.80
C TYR A 200 3.77 -12.44 3.96
N PRO A 201 4.07 -11.64 5.00
CA PRO A 201 3.37 -10.39 5.23
C PRO A 201 3.77 -9.36 4.18
N VAL A 202 2.77 -8.69 3.61
CA VAL A 202 2.93 -7.64 2.60
C VAL A 202 3.05 -6.29 3.30
N PRO A 203 4.21 -5.62 3.22
CA PRO A 203 4.38 -4.27 3.75
C PRO A 203 3.60 -3.26 2.89
N GLY A 204 3.70 -1.98 3.21
CA GLY A 204 3.07 -0.86 2.51
C GLY A 204 2.22 -0.04 3.45
N GLY A 205 1.55 0.97 2.91
CA GLY A 205 0.76 1.92 3.66
C GLY A 205 -0.66 1.44 4.01
N SER A 206 -1.50 2.38 4.35
CA SER A 206 -2.89 2.16 4.78
C SER A 206 -3.84 1.76 3.66
N THR A 207 -3.47 1.99 2.39
CA THR A 207 -4.37 1.79 1.25
C THR A 207 -4.06 0.54 0.43
N VAL A 208 -5.08 0.05 -0.30
CA VAL A 208 -4.93 -1.08 -1.23
C VAL A 208 -3.90 -0.79 -2.30
N LEU A 209 -3.78 0.46 -2.79
CA LEU A 209 -2.77 0.87 -3.77
C LEU A 209 -1.36 0.61 -3.25
N LEU A 210 -1.05 1.18 -2.08
CA LEU A 210 0.29 1.09 -1.49
C LEU A 210 0.68 -0.34 -1.12
N ARG A 211 -0.30 -1.18 -0.78
CA ARG A 211 -0.09 -2.63 -0.55
C ARG A 211 0.05 -3.44 -1.82
N SER A 212 -0.58 -3.01 -2.91
CA SER A 212 -0.52 -3.73 -4.19
C SER A 212 0.87 -3.69 -4.81
N ILE A 213 1.61 -2.60 -4.67
CA ILE A 213 2.97 -2.48 -5.21
C ILE A 213 3.91 -3.57 -4.62
N PRO A 214 4.13 -3.67 -3.29
CA PRO A 214 4.97 -4.72 -2.73
C PRO A 214 4.39 -6.13 -2.88
N LEU A 215 3.05 -6.29 -2.94
CA LEU A 215 2.41 -7.57 -3.23
C LEU A 215 2.83 -8.09 -4.61
N PHE A 216 2.75 -7.27 -5.65
CA PHE A 216 3.16 -7.68 -7.00
C PHE A 216 4.67 -7.70 -7.17
N ARG A 217 5.43 -6.87 -6.40
CA ARG A 217 6.89 -7.03 -6.32
C ARG A 217 7.27 -8.39 -5.75
N MET A 218 6.60 -8.86 -4.71
CA MET A 218 6.78 -10.20 -4.14
C MET A 218 6.43 -11.31 -5.15
N LEU A 219 5.45 -11.06 -6.03
CA LEU A 219 5.10 -11.97 -7.15
C LEU A 219 6.05 -11.87 -8.35
N GLY A 220 7.17 -11.13 -8.23
CA GLY A 220 8.27 -11.09 -9.18
C GLY A 220 8.24 -9.95 -10.18
N PHE A 221 7.23 -9.07 -10.17
CA PHE A 221 7.18 -7.93 -11.07
C PHE A 221 8.14 -6.81 -10.63
N LYS A 222 8.74 -6.12 -11.60
CA LYS A 222 9.64 -4.98 -11.36
C LYS A 222 9.18 -3.71 -12.03
N GLN A 223 8.45 -3.79 -13.13
CA GLN A 223 8.01 -2.65 -13.93
C GLN A 223 6.53 -2.40 -13.69
N PHE A 224 6.22 -1.24 -13.12
CA PHE A 224 4.88 -0.86 -12.69
C PHE A 224 4.39 0.38 -13.42
N HIS A 225 3.13 0.34 -13.86
CA HIS A 225 2.38 1.49 -14.36
C HIS A 225 1.19 1.74 -13.44
N LEU A 226 1.04 2.94 -12.91
CA LEU A 226 -0.02 3.29 -11.97
C LEU A 226 -0.99 4.28 -12.63
N PHE A 227 -2.24 3.89 -12.82
CA PHE A 227 -3.31 4.70 -13.39
C PHE A 227 -4.43 4.95 -12.38
N GLY A 228 -4.97 6.16 -12.32
CA GLY A 228 -6.00 6.53 -11.35
C GLY A 228 -5.50 6.37 -9.90
N CYS A 229 -4.23 6.67 -9.68
CA CYS A 229 -3.55 6.60 -8.39
C CYS A 229 -3.14 8.00 -7.94
N ASP A 230 -4.07 8.93 -7.97
CA ASP A 230 -3.82 10.37 -7.95
C ASP A 230 -3.44 10.93 -6.59
N SER A 231 -4.03 10.43 -5.50
CA SER A 231 -3.95 11.00 -4.14
C SER A 231 -4.26 12.50 -4.07
N CYS A 232 -5.08 12.99 -4.96
CA CYS A 232 -5.65 14.34 -4.96
C CYS A 232 -7.02 14.34 -5.64
N LEU A 233 -7.76 15.41 -5.44
CA LEU A 233 -9.02 15.69 -6.12
C LEU A 233 -8.76 16.32 -7.49
N ASP A 234 -9.75 16.25 -8.37
CA ASP A 234 -9.73 17.02 -9.62
C ASP A 234 -10.13 18.50 -9.40
N GLU A 235 -10.21 19.27 -10.48
CA GLU A 235 -10.61 20.69 -10.43
C GLU A 235 -12.06 20.91 -9.96
N LYS A 236 -12.88 19.86 -9.94
CA LYS A 236 -14.28 19.88 -9.46
C LYS A 236 -14.42 19.28 -8.05
N GLU A 237 -13.29 19.04 -7.37
CA GLU A 237 -13.23 18.40 -6.07
C GLU A 237 -13.79 16.96 -6.06
N VAL A 238 -13.70 16.25 -7.20
CA VAL A 238 -14.10 14.86 -7.31
C VAL A 238 -12.92 13.96 -6.99
N HIS A 239 -13.16 12.92 -6.18
CA HIS A 239 -12.10 11.99 -5.73
C HIS A 239 -11.98 10.71 -6.56
N HIS A 240 -13.00 10.36 -7.39
CA HIS A 240 -12.99 9.13 -8.20
C HIS A 240 -13.50 9.41 -9.62
N ALA A 241 -13.00 8.65 -10.57
CA ALA A 241 -13.43 8.70 -11.97
C ALA A 241 -14.83 8.08 -12.20
N TYR A 242 -15.41 7.47 -11.18
CA TYR A 242 -16.74 6.85 -11.15
C TYR A 242 -17.43 7.15 -9.82
N GLU A 243 -18.76 6.97 -9.76
CA GLU A 243 -19.54 7.26 -8.56
C GLU A 243 -19.11 6.36 -7.37
N GLN A 244 -18.68 7.00 -6.29
CA GLN A 244 -18.31 6.36 -5.03
C GLN A 244 -18.54 7.34 -3.88
N GLN A 245 -19.48 7.05 -3.01
CA GLN A 245 -19.99 7.97 -1.99
C GLN A 245 -19.26 7.89 -0.64
N GLU A 246 -18.48 6.84 -0.40
CA GLU A 246 -17.90 6.56 0.93
C GLU A 246 -16.94 7.63 1.44
N ASN A 247 -16.39 8.43 0.56
CA ASN A 247 -15.45 9.52 0.89
C ASN A 247 -16.04 10.91 0.65
N ASP A 248 -17.36 11.01 0.36
CA ASP A 248 -18.03 12.29 0.17
C ASP A 248 -18.05 13.11 1.48
N GLY A 249 -18.01 14.43 1.34
CA GLY A 249 -18.10 15.35 2.48
C GLY A 249 -16.85 15.44 3.37
N GLN A 250 -15.74 14.88 2.94
CA GLN A 250 -14.45 15.05 3.63
C GLN A 250 -13.91 16.47 3.43
N PRO A 251 -13.18 17.02 4.43
CA PRO A 251 -12.54 18.32 4.29
C PRO A 251 -11.61 18.36 3.06
N VAL A 252 -11.63 19.46 2.32
CA VAL A 252 -10.69 19.73 1.24
C VAL A 252 -9.58 20.62 1.77
N ILE A 253 -8.35 20.16 1.64
CA ILE A 253 -7.15 20.84 2.12
C ILE A 253 -6.28 21.15 0.91
N PRO A 254 -5.97 22.41 0.63
CA PRO A 254 -4.99 22.75 -0.40
C PRO A 254 -3.58 22.43 0.11
N VAL A 255 -2.82 21.73 -0.72
CA VAL A 255 -1.47 21.27 -0.41
C VAL A 255 -0.52 21.74 -1.49
N ASN A 256 0.53 22.45 -1.10
CA ASN A 256 1.61 22.85 -2.00
C ASN A 256 2.74 21.82 -1.95
N VAL A 257 3.10 21.28 -3.11
CA VAL A 257 4.24 20.38 -3.25
C VAL A 257 5.14 20.90 -4.37
N GLY A 258 6.33 21.35 -4.01
CA GLY A 258 7.31 21.86 -4.99
C GLY A 258 6.82 23.04 -5.84
N GLY A 259 5.88 23.86 -5.32
CA GLY A 259 5.30 25.01 -6.02
C GLY A 259 4.00 24.72 -6.78
N LYS A 260 3.57 23.46 -6.85
CA LYS A 260 2.29 23.07 -7.43
C LYS A 260 1.25 22.80 -6.33
N ILE A 261 0.05 23.36 -6.50
CA ILE A 261 -1.05 23.21 -5.52
C ILE A 261 -1.94 22.06 -5.94
N PHE A 262 -2.31 21.21 -4.97
CA PHE A 262 -3.24 20.11 -5.11
C PHE A 262 -4.35 20.25 -4.07
N SER A 263 -5.58 19.94 -4.43
CA SER A 263 -6.69 19.79 -3.49
C SER A 263 -6.73 18.36 -2.99
N CYS A 264 -6.68 18.15 -1.68
CA CYS A 264 -6.59 16.82 -1.08
C CYS A 264 -7.60 16.66 0.06
N ASN A 265 -8.08 15.45 0.28
CA ASN A 265 -8.67 15.09 1.57
C ASN A 265 -7.54 14.65 2.54
N PRO A 266 -7.76 14.66 3.86
CA PRO A 266 -6.72 14.29 4.85
C PRO A 266 -6.07 12.94 4.59
N TRP A 267 -6.85 11.93 4.21
CA TRP A 267 -6.33 10.59 3.90
C TRP A 267 -5.46 10.54 2.64
N MET A 268 -5.67 11.44 1.67
CA MET A 268 -4.85 11.54 0.47
C MET A 268 -3.45 12.07 0.79
N ILE A 269 -3.37 13.01 1.75
CA ILE A 269 -2.09 13.53 2.24
C ILE A 269 -1.31 12.43 2.94
N SER A 270 -1.97 11.67 3.83
CA SER A 270 -1.36 10.51 4.49
C SER A 270 -0.88 9.47 3.47
N GLN A 271 -1.68 9.17 2.45
CA GLN A 271 -1.31 8.26 1.37
C GLN A 271 -0.07 8.74 0.60
N ALA A 272 0.03 10.06 0.33
CA ALA A 272 1.20 10.63 -0.34
C ALA A 272 2.47 10.53 0.51
N GLN A 273 2.36 10.71 1.82
CA GLN A 273 3.46 10.52 2.76
C GLN A 273 3.90 9.06 2.83
N GLU A 274 2.96 8.13 3.00
CA GLU A 274 3.23 6.69 2.99
C GLU A 274 3.83 6.21 1.66
N PHE A 275 3.43 6.83 0.54
CA PHE A 275 4.02 6.55 -0.77
C PHE A 275 5.50 6.94 -0.82
N ILE A 276 5.90 8.07 -0.25
CA ILE A 276 7.31 8.48 -0.15
C ILE A 276 8.13 7.43 0.61
N ASP A 277 7.61 6.91 1.72
CA ASP A 277 8.28 5.86 2.48
C ASP A 277 8.36 4.56 1.69
N LEU A 278 7.30 4.20 0.99
CA LEU A 278 7.23 3.00 0.19
C LEU A 278 8.29 3.01 -0.94
N ILE A 279 8.40 4.10 -1.70
CA ILE A 279 9.39 4.20 -2.78
C ILE A 279 10.82 4.20 -2.24
N ARG A 280 11.06 4.80 -1.07
CA ARG A 280 12.37 4.72 -0.39
C ARG A 280 12.71 3.30 0.07
N MET A 281 11.71 2.58 0.60
CA MET A 281 11.88 1.19 1.04
C MET A 281 12.19 0.26 -0.14
N LEU A 282 11.51 0.45 -1.27
CA LEU A 282 11.68 -0.41 -2.46
C LEU A 282 12.91 -0.03 -3.29
N GLY A 283 13.30 1.25 -3.27
CA GLY A 283 14.50 1.74 -3.97
C GLY A 283 14.57 1.27 -5.42
N ASP A 284 15.73 0.76 -5.81
CA ASP A 284 16.02 0.27 -7.17
C ASP A 284 15.42 -1.12 -7.48
N GLU A 285 14.64 -1.68 -6.56
CA GLU A 285 14.01 -2.98 -6.79
C GLU A 285 12.86 -2.93 -7.80
N ILE A 286 12.31 -1.74 -8.03
CA ILE A 286 11.18 -1.51 -8.95
C ILE A 286 11.41 -0.27 -9.80
N GLU A 287 10.77 -0.27 -10.97
CA GLU A 287 10.59 0.87 -11.85
C GLU A 287 9.13 1.29 -11.83
N LEU A 288 8.86 2.57 -11.49
CA LEU A 288 7.52 3.12 -11.39
C LEU A 288 7.26 4.15 -12.49
N ASN A 289 6.13 3.98 -13.18
CA ASN A 289 5.57 4.95 -14.10
C ASN A 289 4.16 5.33 -13.59
N ILE A 290 3.97 6.56 -13.14
CA ILE A 290 2.68 7.03 -12.60
C ILE A 290 2.05 8.01 -13.58
N TYR A 291 0.75 7.89 -13.77
CA TYR A 291 -0.01 8.69 -14.73
C TYR A 291 -1.02 9.57 -13.98
N GLY A 292 -0.64 10.83 -13.76
CA GLY A 292 -1.48 11.86 -13.16
C GLY A 292 -1.40 11.98 -11.64
N GLY A 293 -1.94 13.09 -11.14
CA GLY A 293 -2.14 13.37 -9.73
C GLY A 293 -0.91 13.79 -8.92
N LEU A 294 -1.09 13.77 -7.61
CA LEU A 294 -0.07 14.16 -6.63
C LEU A 294 1.09 13.15 -6.58
N LEU A 295 0.80 11.84 -6.64
CA LEU A 295 1.87 10.82 -6.57
C LEU A 295 2.81 10.89 -7.78
N HIS A 296 2.28 11.19 -8.97
CA HIS A 296 3.09 11.44 -10.15
C HIS A 296 4.05 12.62 -9.92
N HIS A 297 3.52 13.75 -9.43
CA HIS A 297 4.32 14.94 -9.15
C HIS A 297 5.40 14.70 -8.09
N ILE A 298 5.09 13.93 -7.04
CA ILE A 298 6.07 13.54 -6.02
C ILE A 298 7.20 12.71 -6.65
N LEU A 299 6.87 11.75 -7.50
CA LEU A 299 7.86 10.90 -8.16
C LEU A 299 8.76 11.70 -9.09
N GLU A 300 8.19 12.60 -9.92
CA GLU A 300 8.96 13.43 -10.86
C GLU A 300 9.89 14.43 -10.17
N THR A 301 9.44 15.02 -9.06
CA THR A 301 10.20 16.08 -8.37
C THR A 301 11.13 15.55 -7.29
N GLY A 302 10.97 14.28 -6.89
CA GLY A 302 11.66 13.72 -5.73
C GLY A 302 11.25 14.38 -4.42
N ALA A 303 10.02 14.91 -4.33
CA ALA A 303 9.53 15.61 -3.14
C ALA A 303 9.60 14.75 -1.89
N SER A 304 9.97 15.36 -0.78
CA SER A 304 10.02 14.77 0.56
C SER A 304 8.80 15.17 1.39
N TYR A 305 8.69 14.64 2.61
CA TYR A 305 7.66 15.08 3.56
C TYR A 305 7.66 16.60 3.80
N ALA A 306 8.85 17.20 3.90
CA ALA A 306 8.99 18.64 4.15
C ALA A 306 8.48 19.50 3.00
N ASP A 307 8.32 18.92 1.82
CA ASP A 307 7.83 19.62 0.63
C ASP A 307 6.31 19.56 0.51
N ILE A 308 5.63 18.73 1.29
CA ILE A 308 4.17 18.65 1.37
C ILE A 308 3.69 19.66 2.42
N LYS A 309 3.21 20.82 1.99
CA LYS A 309 2.77 21.92 2.86
C LYS A 309 1.30 22.24 2.66
N GLU A 310 0.53 22.19 3.75
CA GLU A 310 -0.83 22.74 3.77
C GLU A 310 -0.76 24.27 3.72
N ILE A 311 -1.67 24.91 3.01
CA ILE A 311 -1.77 26.35 2.83
C ILE A 311 -3.16 26.88 3.10
#